data_d7995f8945a433fe06bb98156445e748
#
_entry.id   d7995f8945a433fe06bb98156445e748
#
_cell.length_a   1.000
_cell.length_b   1.000
_cell.length_c   1.000
_cell.angle_alpha   90.00
_cell.angle_beta   90.00
_cell.angle_gamma   90.00
#
_symmetry.space_group_name_H-M   'P 1'
#
loop_
_entity.id
_entity.type
_entity.pdbx_description
1 polymer ?
#
loop_
_entity_poly.entity_id
_entity_poly.type
_entity_poly.pdbx_seq_one_letter_code
_entity_poly.pdbx_strand_id
1 'polypeptide(L)'
;SDGNLTIASTTYYKADGKTPLADGEKPTFHNSYTAADSDAVTVTLQKNLTGRALDAGEFTFKLSCPEDAAHNGLTGTNDASGNVTFTLTYKDLNHDQSDADPTTYTYTVSEVKGSAEGVSYDDRTYTFSVSVQDNGTGKMQARLTEVPASMTFTNTYTPKATPTPTPTVTPSPEPSATPAPTATPAPTATPKPVA
;
A
#
# COMPACT_ATOMS: atom_id res chain seq x y z
N SER A 1 71.25 5.53 -44.13
CA SER A 1 70.16 4.78 -43.46
C SER A 1 68.99 5.70 -43.41
N ASP A 2 67.93 5.33 -44.01
CA ASP A 2 66.70 6.09 -44.28
C ASP A 2 65.77 6.19 -43.04
N GLY A 3 66.27 5.99 -41.82
CA GLY A 3 65.56 6.25 -40.60
C GLY A 3 64.21 5.51 -40.43
N ASN A 4 63.97 4.47 -41.19
CA ASN A 4 62.72 3.71 -41.12
C ASN A 4 62.74 2.80 -39.91
N LEU A 5 61.86 3.03 -38.95
CA LEU A 5 61.69 2.20 -37.74
C LEU A 5 60.83 1.00 -38.10
N THR A 6 61.42 -0.20 -38.04
CA THR A 6 60.68 -1.46 -38.20
C THR A 6 60.46 -2.15 -36.85
N ILE A 7 59.24 -2.55 -36.55
CA ILE A 7 58.94 -3.39 -35.38
C ILE A 7 59.34 -4.83 -35.71
N ALA A 8 60.42 -5.28 -35.09
CA ALA A 8 60.98 -6.63 -35.35
C ALA A 8 60.10 -7.77 -34.76
N SER A 9 59.45 -7.49 -33.64
CA SER A 9 58.50 -8.47 -33.04
C SER A 9 57.54 -7.73 -32.05
N THR A 10 56.38 -8.29 -31.88
CA THR A 10 55.41 -7.88 -30.86
C THR A 10 55.03 -9.06 -30.03
N THR A 11 55.19 -8.98 -28.71
CA THR A 11 54.78 -10.02 -27.77
C THR A 11 53.57 -9.55 -26.97
N TYR A 12 52.49 -10.29 -27.01
CA TYR A 12 51.31 -10.04 -26.19
C TYR A 12 51.37 -10.92 -24.95
N TYR A 13 50.85 -10.40 -23.83
CA TYR A 13 50.83 -11.10 -22.55
C TYR A 13 49.42 -11.36 -22.08
N LYS A 14 49.24 -12.43 -21.27
CA LYS A 14 47.98 -12.72 -20.57
C LYS A 14 47.63 -11.58 -19.59
N ALA A 15 46.43 -11.63 -19.01
CA ALA A 15 45.94 -10.61 -18.06
C ALA A 15 46.84 -10.44 -16.81
N ASP A 16 47.71 -11.40 -16.51
CA ASP A 16 48.71 -11.31 -15.43
C ASP A 16 49.89 -10.37 -15.75
N GLY A 17 49.95 -9.89 -17.01
CA GLY A 17 51.02 -9.00 -17.50
C GLY A 17 52.41 -9.63 -17.57
N LYS A 18 52.57 -10.95 -17.37
CA LYS A 18 53.85 -11.67 -17.24
C LYS A 18 53.96 -12.88 -18.19
N THR A 19 52.87 -13.59 -18.36
CA THR A 19 52.84 -14.81 -19.18
C THR A 19 52.58 -14.45 -20.63
N PRO A 20 53.50 -14.70 -21.59
CA PRO A 20 53.27 -14.47 -23.00
C PRO A 20 52.07 -15.32 -23.49
N LEU A 21 51.32 -14.79 -24.43
CA LEU A 21 50.36 -15.58 -25.19
C LEU A 21 51.11 -16.59 -26.10
N ALA A 22 50.50 -17.75 -26.32
CA ALA A 22 51.05 -18.75 -27.23
C ALA A 22 51.06 -18.21 -28.67
N ASP A 23 51.94 -18.78 -29.48
CA ASP A 23 52.04 -18.39 -30.88
C ASP A 23 50.70 -18.62 -31.61
N GLY A 24 50.19 -17.59 -32.27
CA GLY A 24 48.87 -17.59 -32.92
C GLY A 24 47.68 -17.30 -31.98
N GLU A 25 47.85 -17.22 -30.66
CA GLU A 25 46.84 -16.80 -29.70
C GLU A 25 46.63 -15.28 -29.81
N LYS A 26 45.36 -14.86 -29.90
CA LYS A 26 45.03 -13.43 -29.98
C LYS A 26 44.65 -12.91 -28.61
N PRO A 27 45.08 -11.68 -28.24
CA PRO A 27 44.63 -11.04 -27.01
C PRO A 27 43.11 -10.81 -27.12
N THR A 28 42.38 -11.18 -26.05
CA THR A 28 40.95 -10.93 -25.92
C THR A 28 40.76 -9.79 -24.92
N PHE A 29 40.07 -8.77 -25.32
CA PHE A 29 39.69 -7.63 -24.47
C PHE A 29 38.22 -7.79 -24.07
N HIS A 30 37.95 -7.75 -22.81
CA HIS A 30 36.60 -7.75 -22.27
C HIS A 30 36.29 -6.36 -21.74
N ASN A 31 35.33 -5.71 -22.31
CA ASN A 31 34.79 -4.45 -21.81
C ASN A 31 33.53 -4.78 -21.03
N SER A 32 33.34 -4.17 -19.87
CA SER A 32 32.08 -4.19 -19.13
C SER A 32 31.52 -2.78 -19.10
N TYR A 33 30.22 -2.69 -19.22
CA TYR A 33 29.47 -1.46 -19.10
C TYR A 33 28.37 -1.67 -18.06
N THR A 34 28.15 -0.67 -17.21
CA THR A 34 27.07 -0.67 -16.23
C THR A 34 26.53 0.75 -16.13
N ALA A 35 25.24 0.91 -16.38
CA ALA A 35 24.58 2.20 -16.23
C ALA A 35 24.29 2.48 -14.75
N ALA A 36 24.37 3.76 -14.37
CA ALA A 36 23.91 4.21 -13.05
C ALA A 36 22.38 4.10 -12.95
N ASP A 37 21.87 4.00 -11.72
CA ASP A 37 20.43 3.93 -11.44
C ASP A 37 19.67 5.13 -12.04
N SER A 38 18.39 4.93 -12.35
CA SER A 38 17.53 6.00 -12.83
C SER A 38 17.26 7.04 -11.75
N ASP A 39 16.79 8.21 -12.14
CA ASP A 39 16.09 9.10 -11.23
C ASP A 39 14.80 8.44 -10.76
N ALA A 40 14.33 8.86 -9.59
CA ALA A 40 13.11 8.31 -9.02
C ALA A 40 11.88 8.71 -9.83
N VAL A 41 11.03 7.74 -10.12
CA VAL A 41 9.68 7.94 -10.67
C VAL A 41 8.69 7.89 -9.52
N THR A 42 7.87 8.93 -9.38
CA THR A 42 6.88 9.03 -8.32
C THR A 42 5.47 8.88 -8.88
N VAL A 43 4.69 7.99 -8.26
CA VAL A 43 3.26 7.76 -8.57
C VAL A 43 2.46 8.07 -7.33
N THR A 44 1.45 8.93 -7.45
CA THR A 44 0.56 9.31 -6.35
C THR A 44 -0.88 8.96 -6.71
N LEU A 45 -1.58 8.34 -5.77
CA LEU A 45 -3.01 8.08 -5.82
C LEU A 45 -3.72 8.74 -4.63
N GLN A 46 -5.04 8.86 -4.73
CA GLN A 46 -5.86 9.49 -3.72
C GLN A 46 -6.72 8.45 -2.98
N LYS A 47 -6.68 8.49 -1.65
CA LYS A 47 -7.61 7.77 -0.78
C LYS A 47 -8.65 8.72 -0.21
N ASN A 48 -9.93 8.34 -0.34
CA ASN A 48 -11.06 8.99 0.30
C ASN A 48 -11.74 8.04 1.29
N LEU A 49 -12.23 8.60 2.39
CA LEU A 49 -13.10 7.92 3.32
C LEU A 49 -14.36 8.77 3.52
N THR A 50 -15.52 8.18 3.34
CA THR A 50 -16.82 8.83 3.63
C THR A 50 -17.37 8.31 4.96
N GLY A 51 -18.20 9.12 5.64
CA GLY A 51 -18.83 8.75 6.92
C GLY A 51 -18.05 9.14 8.16
N ARG A 52 -16.74 9.34 8.08
CA ARG A 52 -15.87 9.93 9.12
C ARG A 52 -14.59 10.48 8.52
N ALA A 53 -13.79 11.16 9.34
CA ALA A 53 -12.46 11.63 8.95
C ALA A 53 -11.53 10.45 8.65
N LEU A 54 -10.60 10.67 7.73
CA LEU A 54 -9.52 9.76 7.36
C LEU A 54 -8.31 10.02 8.25
N ASP A 55 -7.74 8.97 8.82
CA ASP A 55 -6.50 9.04 9.56
C ASP A 55 -5.29 8.66 8.68
N ALA A 56 -4.13 9.25 8.95
CA ALA A 56 -2.90 8.87 8.26
C ALA A 56 -2.52 7.42 8.59
N GLY A 57 -2.10 6.66 7.55
CA GLY A 57 -1.66 5.28 7.71
C GLY A 57 -2.80 4.27 7.89
N GLU A 58 -4.05 4.69 7.73
CA GLU A 58 -5.21 3.84 8.00
C GLU A 58 -5.42 2.75 6.94
N PHE A 59 -5.15 3.06 5.68
CA PHE A 59 -5.34 2.13 4.57
C PHE A 59 -4.02 1.85 3.88
N THR A 60 -3.83 0.59 3.51
CA THR A 60 -2.63 0.11 2.84
C THR A 60 -2.92 -0.21 1.38
N PHE A 61 -1.99 0.12 0.50
CA PHE A 61 -2.04 -0.15 -0.93
C PHE A 61 -0.85 -0.99 -1.32
N LYS A 62 -1.01 -1.79 -2.36
CA LYS A 62 0.02 -2.70 -2.86
C LYS A 62 0.18 -2.56 -4.37
N LEU A 63 1.43 -2.51 -4.83
CA LEU A 63 1.79 -2.66 -6.24
C LEU A 63 1.98 -4.14 -6.59
N SER A 64 1.57 -4.52 -7.79
CA SER A 64 1.82 -5.83 -8.37
C SER A 64 2.36 -5.67 -9.79
N CYS A 65 3.56 -6.19 -10.03
CA CYS A 65 4.19 -6.33 -11.33
C CYS A 65 5.18 -7.49 -11.24
N PRO A 66 4.78 -8.74 -11.57
CA PRO A 66 5.66 -9.91 -11.45
C PRO A 66 6.95 -9.80 -12.24
N GLU A 67 6.95 -9.04 -13.33
CA GLU A 67 8.10 -8.80 -14.21
C GLU A 67 9.14 -7.88 -13.56
N ASP A 68 8.75 -7.08 -12.57
CA ASP A 68 9.66 -6.23 -11.80
C ASP A 68 9.80 -6.75 -10.36
N ALA A 69 10.69 -7.70 -10.15
CA ALA A 69 10.90 -8.29 -8.84
C ALA A 69 11.32 -7.29 -7.74
N ALA A 70 11.92 -6.16 -8.12
CA ALA A 70 12.37 -5.14 -7.17
C ALA A 70 11.21 -4.38 -6.52
N HIS A 71 10.14 -4.12 -7.27
CA HIS A 71 9.00 -3.33 -6.80
C HIS A 71 7.71 -4.15 -6.69
N ASN A 72 7.71 -5.42 -7.12
CA ASN A 72 6.55 -6.28 -6.97
C ASN A 72 6.24 -6.53 -5.49
N GLY A 73 5.03 -6.17 -5.07
CA GLY A 73 4.61 -6.29 -3.67
C GLY A 73 4.94 -5.07 -2.81
N LEU A 74 5.52 -4.00 -3.38
CA LEU A 74 5.74 -2.75 -2.66
C LEU A 74 4.42 -2.22 -2.10
N THR A 75 4.44 -1.79 -0.83
CA THR A 75 3.26 -1.25 -0.15
C THR A 75 3.46 0.21 0.23
N GLY A 76 2.35 0.95 0.28
CA GLY A 76 2.28 2.31 0.75
C GLY A 76 1.00 2.55 1.54
N THR A 77 0.98 3.58 2.38
CA THR A 77 -0.19 3.98 3.16
C THR A 77 -0.57 5.42 2.86
N ASN A 78 -1.82 5.78 3.12
CA ASN A 78 -2.29 7.14 2.94
C ASN A 78 -1.72 8.09 4.01
N ASP A 79 -1.45 9.33 3.62
CA ASP A 79 -1.26 10.43 4.57
C ASP A 79 -2.63 10.96 5.08
N ALA A 80 -2.61 11.98 5.96
CA ALA A 80 -3.83 12.59 6.51
C ALA A 80 -4.68 13.31 5.44
N SER A 81 -4.09 13.66 4.28
CA SER A 81 -4.78 14.26 3.13
C SER A 81 -5.29 13.22 2.15
N GLY A 82 -5.01 11.94 2.40
CA GLY A 82 -5.37 10.81 1.55
C GLY A 82 -4.39 10.53 0.42
N ASN A 83 -3.24 11.20 0.33
CA ASN A 83 -2.25 10.86 -0.69
C ASN A 83 -1.53 9.57 -0.32
N VAL A 84 -1.37 8.69 -1.32
CA VAL A 84 -0.52 7.49 -1.24
C VAL A 84 0.52 7.60 -2.33
N THR A 85 1.79 7.54 -1.96
CA THR A 85 2.90 7.78 -2.89
C THR A 85 3.80 6.55 -2.97
N PHE A 86 4.09 6.13 -4.19
CA PHE A 86 5.10 5.12 -4.51
C PHE A 86 6.27 5.78 -5.23
N THR A 87 7.47 5.44 -4.82
CA THR A 87 8.72 5.92 -5.43
C THR A 87 9.47 4.72 -5.97
N LEU A 88 9.75 4.72 -7.29
CA LEU A 88 10.37 3.62 -8.02
C LEU A 88 11.70 4.09 -8.60
N THR A 89 12.76 3.28 -8.43
CA THR A 89 14.10 3.55 -8.97
C THR A 89 14.61 2.28 -9.64
N TYR A 90 15.07 2.38 -10.87
CA TYR A 90 15.47 1.23 -11.66
C TYR A 90 16.97 1.17 -11.79
N LYS A 91 17.51 -0.02 -11.52
CA LYS A 91 18.93 -0.32 -11.69
C LYS A 91 19.21 -0.75 -13.13
N ASP A 92 20.50 -0.84 -13.45
CA ASP A 92 20.94 -1.42 -14.70
C ASP A 92 20.27 -2.77 -14.95
N LEU A 93 19.58 -2.88 -16.08
CA LEU A 93 18.86 -4.09 -16.50
C LEU A 93 19.78 -5.09 -17.23
N ASN A 94 21.12 -4.93 -17.17
CA ASN A 94 22.11 -5.68 -17.95
C ASN A 94 21.87 -5.57 -19.47
N HIS A 95 21.23 -4.51 -19.92
CA HIS A 95 21.12 -4.23 -21.33
C HIS A 95 22.49 -3.85 -21.87
N ASP A 96 22.97 -4.59 -22.85
CA ASP A 96 24.04 -4.07 -23.66
C ASP A 96 23.49 -2.87 -24.47
N GLN A 97 24.33 -1.91 -24.78
CA GLN A 97 23.92 -0.67 -25.48
C GLN A 97 23.23 -0.91 -26.84
N SER A 98 23.06 -2.19 -27.25
CA SER A 98 22.44 -2.57 -28.52
C SER A 98 20.91 -2.64 -28.43
N ASP A 99 20.34 -2.73 -27.21
CA ASP A 99 18.90 -2.78 -27.02
C ASP A 99 18.31 -1.38 -26.98
N ALA A 100 17.99 -0.87 -28.16
CA ALA A 100 17.33 0.43 -28.33
C ALA A 100 15.88 0.46 -27.80
N ASP A 101 15.30 -0.71 -27.51
CA ASP A 101 13.92 -0.84 -27.08
C ASP A 101 13.80 -0.73 -25.56
N PRO A 102 12.94 0.17 -25.07
CA PRO A 102 12.71 0.30 -23.64
C PRO A 102 11.99 -0.91 -23.08
N THR A 103 12.38 -1.35 -21.87
CA THR A 103 11.59 -2.29 -21.07
C THR A 103 10.40 -1.55 -20.46
N THR A 104 9.19 -2.08 -20.65
CA THR A 104 7.97 -1.49 -20.05
C THR A 104 7.44 -2.41 -18.96
N TYR A 105 7.33 -1.84 -17.76
CA TYR A 105 6.70 -2.48 -16.60
C TYR A 105 5.29 -1.94 -16.42
N THR A 106 4.31 -2.83 -16.35
CA THR A 106 2.92 -2.47 -16.07
C THR A 106 2.55 -2.88 -14.65
N TYR A 107 2.27 -1.91 -13.83
CA TYR A 107 1.89 -2.08 -12.44
C TYR A 107 0.38 -2.05 -12.27
N THR A 108 -0.10 -2.95 -11.42
CA THR A 108 -1.46 -2.87 -10.89
C THR A 108 -1.39 -2.41 -9.44
N VAL A 109 -2.13 -1.37 -9.09
CA VAL A 109 -2.30 -0.94 -7.71
C VAL A 109 -3.69 -1.31 -7.20
N SER A 110 -3.73 -1.86 -5.99
CA SER A 110 -4.96 -2.24 -5.29
C SER A 110 -4.89 -1.85 -3.83
N GLU A 111 -6.05 -1.62 -3.21
CA GLU A 111 -6.14 -1.50 -1.77
C GLU A 111 -6.06 -2.87 -1.10
N VAL A 112 -5.29 -2.98 -0.03
CA VAL A 112 -5.25 -4.18 0.80
C VAL A 112 -6.48 -4.20 1.70
N LYS A 113 -7.40 -5.13 1.44
CA LYS A 113 -8.62 -5.25 2.21
C LYS A 113 -8.33 -5.54 3.68
N GLY A 114 -8.76 -4.66 4.55
CA GLY A 114 -8.70 -4.83 6.00
C GLY A 114 -9.97 -5.43 6.59
N SER A 115 -10.09 -5.35 7.92
CA SER A 115 -11.22 -5.87 8.69
C SER A 115 -11.79 -4.85 9.69
N ALA A 116 -11.61 -3.55 9.45
CA ALA A 116 -12.11 -2.50 10.33
C ALA A 116 -13.66 -2.52 10.36
N GLU A 117 -14.23 -2.57 11.56
CA GLU A 117 -15.68 -2.64 11.75
C GLU A 117 -16.37 -1.40 11.16
N GLY A 118 -17.41 -1.61 10.40
CA GLY A 118 -18.17 -0.55 9.76
C GLY A 118 -17.54 0.01 8.48
N VAL A 119 -16.36 -0.47 8.04
CA VAL A 119 -15.71 0.00 6.82
C VAL A 119 -16.04 -0.93 5.64
N SER A 120 -16.59 -0.35 4.59
CA SER A 120 -16.70 -0.98 3.27
C SER A 120 -15.51 -0.53 2.43
N TYR A 121 -14.69 -1.50 2.00
CA TYR A 121 -13.45 -1.27 1.26
C TYR A 121 -13.70 -1.18 -0.23
N ASP A 122 -12.94 -0.34 -0.92
CA ASP A 122 -12.94 -0.22 -2.38
C ASP A 122 -12.18 -1.42 -2.99
N ASP A 123 -12.78 -2.11 -3.95
CA ASP A 123 -12.21 -3.28 -4.61
C ASP A 123 -11.66 -2.99 -6.02
N ARG A 124 -11.67 -1.71 -6.42
CA ARG A 124 -11.12 -1.29 -7.70
C ARG A 124 -9.63 -1.50 -7.76
N THR A 125 -9.13 -1.60 -8.98
CA THR A 125 -7.70 -1.59 -9.29
C THR A 125 -7.42 -0.53 -10.34
N TYR A 126 -6.20 0.01 -10.32
CA TYR A 126 -5.71 0.89 -11.38
C TYR A 126 -4.41 0.33 -11.92
N THR A 127 -4.13 0.60 -13.18
CA THR A 127 -2.87 0.26 -13.82
C THR A 127 -2.15 1.51 -14.28
N PHE A 128 -0.83 1.48 -14.21
CA PHE A 128 0.06 2.47 -14.83
C PHE A 128 1.30 1.77 -15.35
N SER A 129 1.99 2.36 -16.30
CA SER A 129 3.18 1.78 -16.91
C SER A 129 4.39 2.69 -16.73
N VAL A 130 5.56 2.08 -16.57
CA VAL A 130 6.86 2.74 -16.54
C VAL A 130 7.73 2.15 -17.64
N SER A 131 8.21 3.02 -18.54
CA SER A 131 9.21 2.68 -19.54
C SER A 131 10.60 2.95 -19.00
N VAL A 132 11.48 1.97 -19.08
CA VAL A 132 12.86 2.01 -18.55
C VAL A 132 13.82 1.66 -19.66
N GLN A 133 14.84 2.49 -19.88
CA GLN A 133 15.88 2.27 -20.88
C GLN A 133 17.21 2.87 -20.42
N ASP A 134 18.32 2.38 -20.95
CA ASP A 134 19.59 3.10 -20.89
C ASP A 134 19.52 4.34 -21.80
N ASN A 135 19.92 5.50 -21.30
CA ASN A 135 19.93 6.73 -22.07
C ASN A 135 21.17 6.89 -22.98
N GLY A 136 22.05 5.89 -23.03
CA GLY A 136 23.30 5.91 -23.81
C GLY A 136 24.41 6.81 -23.23
N THR A 137 24.20 7.38 -22.05
CA THR A 137 25.17 8.24 -21.36
C THR A 137 25.65 7.68 -20.02
N GLY A 138 25.43 6.41 -19.77
CA GLY A 138 25.83 5.74 -18.54
C GLY A 138 24.80 5.83 -17.40
N LYS A 139 23.53 6.15 -17.71
CA LYS A 139 22.46 6.25 -16.72
C LYS A 139 21.16 5.68 -17.26
N MET A 140 20.47 4.91 -16.43
CA MET A 140 19.11 4.47 -16.71
C MET A 140 18.14 5.66 -16.73
N GLN A 141 17.16 5.61 -17.62
CA GLN A 141 16.08 6.57 -17.71
C GLN A 141 14.75 5.84 -17.49
N ALA A 142 13.96 6.31 -16.53
CA ALA A 142 12.62 5.78 -16.23
C ALA A 142 11.57 6.88 -16.43
N ARG A 143 10.44 6.53 -17.06
CA ARG A 143 9.35 7.46 -17.35
C ARG A 143 8.00 6.78 -17.18
N LEU A 144 7.05 7.50 -16.57
CA LEU A 144 5.64 7.12 -16.61
C LEU A 144 5.11 7.28 -18.04
N THR A 145 4.43 6.26 -18.56
CA THR A 145 3.91 6.24 -19.93
C THR A 145 2.39 6.16 -19.97
N GLU A 146 1.77 5.25 -19.24
CA GLU A 146 0.32 5.07 -19.21
C GLU A 146 -0.16 5.26 -17.78
N VAL A 147 -0.65 6.46 -17.48
CA VAL A 147 -1.17 6.80 -16.16
C VAL A 147 -2.60 7.27 -16.30
N PRO A 148 -3.56 6.67 -15.56
CA PRO A 148 -4.92 7.18 -15.52
C PRO A 148 -4.98 8.64 -15.06
N ALA A 149 -5.91 9.41 -15.60
CA ALA A 149 -6.10 10.81 -15.20
C ALA A 149 -6.39 10.97 -13.70
N SER A 150 -6.93 9.93 -13.07
CA SER A 150 -7.18 9.86 -11.63
C SER A 150 -7.11 8.42 -11.15
N MET A 151 -6.42 8.19 -10.05
CA MET A 151 -6.40 6.92 -9.31
C MET A 151 -6.96 7.21 -7.90
N THR A 152 -8.27 7.06 -7.74
CA THR A 152 -8.97 7.41 -6.50
C THR A 152 -9.70 6.20 -5.93
N PHE A 153 -9.35 5.81 -4.72
CA PHE A 153 -10.03 4.76 -3.95
C PHE A 153 -10.93 5.40 -2.88
N THR A 154 -12.16 4.93 -2.77
CA THR A 154 -13.13 5.48 -1.83
C THR A 154 -13.72 4.39 -0.95
N ASN A 155 -13.45 4.45 0.34
CA ASN A 155 -14.11 3.60 1.34
C ASN A 155 -15.27 4.35 1.99
N THR A 156 -16.22 3.58 2.52
CA THR A 156 -17.35 4.13 3.26
C THR A 156 -17.37 3.57 4.66
N TYR A 157 -17.41 4.45 5.66
CA TYR A 157 -17.64 4.07 7.04
C TYR A 157 -19.11 4.26 7.40
N THR A 158 -19.71 3.20 7.93
CA THR A 158 -21.06 3.24 8.50
C THR A 158 -20.96 2.84 9.97
N PRO A 159 -21.29 3.73 10.91
CA PRO A 159 -21.25 3.39 12.33
C PRO A 159 -22.25 2.27 12.63
N LYS A 160 -21.85 1.35 13.50
CA LYS A 160 -22.77 0.34 14.01
C LYS A 160 -23.88 1.01 14.79
N ALA A 161 -25.13 0.63 14.52
CA ALA A 161 -26.27 1.14 15.27
C ALA A 161 -26.09 0.86 16.77
N THR A 162 -26.09 1.90 17.58
CA THR A 162 -26.15 1.75 19.05
C THR A 162 -27.52 1.16 19.38
N PRO A 163 -27.61 0.05 20.12
CA PRO A 163 -28.91 -0.48 20.52
C PRO A 163 -29.68 0.58 21.28
N THR A 164 -30.89 0.89 20.80
CA THR A 164 -31.80 1.77 21.54
C THR A 164 -32.03 1.14 22.92
N PRO A 165 -31.84 1.88 24.03
CA PRO A 165 -32.12 1.33 25.34
C PRO A 165 -33.55 0.81 25.37
N THR A 166 -33.71 -0.45 25.70
CA THR A 166 -35.04 -1.02 25.93
C THR A 166 -35.71 -0.21 27.01
N PRO A 167 -36.95 0.30 26.80
CA PRO A 167 -37.63 1.06 27.83
C PRO A 167 -37.72 0.20 29.11
N THR A 168 -37.11 0.70 30.16
CA THR A 168 -37.26 0.08 31.50
C THR A 168 -38.74 0.19 31.84
N VAL A 169 -39.41 -0.93 31.98
CA VAL A 169 -40.79 -0.98 32.46
C VAL A 169 -40.79 -0.38 33.87
N THR A 170 -41.37 0.79 34.02
CA THR A 170 -41.65 1.34 35.33
C THR A 170 -42.57 0.37 36.07
N PRO A 171 -42.21 -0.17 37.25
CA PRO A 171 -43.12 -1.04 37.97
C PRO A 171 -44.43 -0.34 38.15
N SER A 172 -45.53 -0.99 37.77
CA SER A 172 -46.88 -0.52 38.05
C SER A 172 -47.03 -0.32 39.57
N PRO A 173 -47.57 0.82 40.02
CA PRO A 173 -47.79 1.01 41.46
C PRO A 173 -48.62 -0.16 42.00
N GLU A 174 -48.12 -0.78 43.04
CA GLU A 174 -48.85 -1.80 43.77
C GLU A 174 -50.21 -1.26 44.24
N PRO A 175 -51.31 -1.98 44.03
CA PRO A 175 -52.61 -1.49 44.48
C PRO A 175 -52.59 -1.25 46.01
N SER A 176 -52.85 0.00 46.40
CA SER A 176 -52.95 0.41 47.81
C SER A 176 -53.98 -0.47 48.50
N ALA A 177 -53.56 -1.17 49.56
CA ALA A 177 -54.46 -2.02 50.35
C ALA A 177 -55.67 -1.17 50.84
N THR A 178 -56.87 -1.63 50.49
CA THR A 178 -58.12 -1.05 51.01
C THR A 178 -58.12 -1.20 52.53
N PRO A 179 -58.31 -0.09 53.30
CA PRO A 179 -58.36 -0.23 54.76
C PRO A 179 -59.48 -1.16 55.17
N ALA A 180 -59.19 -2.08 56.11
CA ALA A 180 -60.13 -2.99 56.64
C ALA A 180 -61.30 -2.26 57.32
N PRO A 181 -62.54 -2.68 57.16
CA PRO A 181 -63.70 -2.06 57.85
C PRO A 181 -63.51 -2.01 59.35
N THR A 182 -63.65 -0.84 59.92
CA THR A 182 -63.64 -0.59 61.39
C THR A 182 -64.76 -1.39 62.05
N ALA A 183 -64.44 -2.24 63.03
CA ALA A 183 -65.41 -3.00 63.79
C ALA A 183 -66.39 -2.09 64.48
N THR A 184 -67.67 -2.29 64.21
CA THR A 184 -68.78 -1.59 64.92
C THR A 184 -68.75 -1.97 66.39
N PRO A 185 -68.78 -1.03 67.37
CA PRO A 185 -68.80 -1.35 68.79
C PRO A 185 -70.08 -2.05 69.16
N ALA A 186 -69.95 -3.05 69.99
CA ALA A 186 -71.07 -3.89 70.52
C ALA A 186 -72.00 -3.02 71.37
N PRO A 187 -73.32 -3.23 71.34
CA PRO A 187 -74.29 -2.50 72.14
C PRO A 187 -74.06 -2.71 73.63
N THR A 188 -74.04 -1.63 74.38
CA THR A 188 -73.93 -1.64 75.87
C THR A 188 -75.18 -2.21 76.47
N ALA A 189 -75.04 -3.19 77.32
CA ALA A 189 -76.14 -3.83 78.04
C ALA A 189 -76.78 -2.82 79.00
N THR A 190 -78.11 -2.68 78.91
CA THR A 190 -78.93 -1.90 79.84
C THR A 190 -79.00 -2.58 81.18
N PRO A 191 -78.82 -1.87 82.33
CA PRO A 191 -78.95 -2.47 83.64
C PRO A 191 -80.41 -2.68 83.99
N LYS A 192 -80.68 -3.88 84.58
CA LYS A 192 -81.96 -4.35 85.08
C LYS A 192 -82.32 -3.58 86.34
N PRO A 193 -83.58 -3.11 86.49
CA PRO A 193 -84.02 -2.48 87.77
C PRO A 193 -84.14 -3.50 88.90
N VAL A 194 -83.69 -3.08 90.04
CA VAL A 194 -83.87 -3.76 91.33
C VAL A 194 -85.18 -3.32 91.97
N ALA A 195 -85.93 -4.33 92.47
CA ALA A 195 -87.21 -4.14 93.17
C ALA A 195 -86.97 -3.64 94.54
#